data_7fea8799f2dda5053be18046fe27cf98
#
_entry.id   7fea8799f2dda5053be18046fe27cf98
#
_cell.length_a   1.000
_cell.length_b   1.000
_cell.length_c   1.000
_cell.angle_alpha   90.00
_cell.angle_beta   90.00
_cell.angle_gamma   90.00
#
_symmetry.space_group_name_H-M   'P 1'
#
loop_
_entity.id
_entity.type
_entity.pdbx_description
1 polymer ?
#
loop_
_entity_poly.entity_id
_entity_poly.type
_entity_poly.pdbx_seq_one_letter_code
_entity_poly.pdbx_strand_id
1 'polypeptide(L)'
;MRELKAAGAQEIVTEREHGDAKVKQNLDMLLEVAEAGSTIICTEVSRLSRSTQQLCGILETVKQKHLRLVIIGSITVDCRQGKIDPMSQAFIQMSGVFAELELSMIRERVKSGIENAKAKGKTVGRPKTTTEDIPAAFYKHYPAYVAGQLNVSELARVCGLSRPTVYKYLKMVG
;
A
#
# COMPACT_ATOMS: atom_id res chain seq x y z
N MET A 1 -19.62 17.01 15.22
CA MET A 1 -20.10 16.67 16.59
C MET A 1 -21.59 16.93 16.77
N ARG A 2 -22.11 18.15 16.52
CA ARG A 2 -23.54 18.48 16.69
C ARG A 2 -24.46 17.62 15.80
N GLU A 3 -24.10 17.44 14.55
CA GLU A 3 -24.83 16.64 13.56
C GLU A 3 -24.88 15.15 13.91
N LEU A 4 -23.77 14.57 14.39
CA LEU A 4 -23.71 13.18 14.80
C LEU A 4 -24.61 12.91 16.01
N LYS A 5 -24.62 13.82 17.00
CA LYS A 5 -25.53 13.73 18.14
C LYS A 5 -27.00 13.85 17.71
N ALA A 6 -27.31 14.76 16.80
CA ALA A 6 -28.65 14.93 16.24
C ALA A 6 -29.10 13.68 15.45
N ALA A 7 -28.18 12.98 14.82
CA ALA A 7 -28.40 11.72 14.12
C ALA A 7 -28.47 10.48 15.05
N GLY A 8 -28.38 10.69 16.38
CA GLY A 8 -28.54 9.61 17.38
C GLY A 8 -27.25 8.85 17.73
N ALA A 9 -26.06 9.38 17.42
CA ALA A 9 -24.80 8.75 17.81
C ALA A 9 -24.65 8.72 19.34
N GLN A 10 -24.47 7.54 19.89
CA GLN A 10 -24.26 7.29 21.33
C GLN A 10 -22.79 7.54 21.70
N GLU A 11 -21.88 7.03 20.89
CA GLU A 11 -20.44 7.25 20.99
C GLU A 11 -19.92 8.03 19.79
N ILE A 12 -18.96 8.90 20.01
CA ILE A 12 -18.33 9.69 18.95
C ILE A 12 -16.83 9.48 18.98
N VAL A 13 -16.34 8.82 17.94
CA VAL A 13 -14.91 8.62 17.70
C VAL A 13 -14.39 9.74 16.82
N THR A 14 -13.28 10.35 17.21
CA THR A 14 -12.61 11.40 16.45
C THR A 14 -11.24 10.96 16.00
N GLU A 15 -10.95 11.14 14.72
CA GLU A 15 -9.63 10.95 14.16
C GLU A 15 -8.86 12.27 14.24
N ARG A 16 -7.67 12.27 14.84
CA ARG A 16 -6.82 13.45 15.00
C ARG A 16 -5.58 13.42 14.11
N GLU A 17 -5.53 12.51 13.16
CA GLU A 17 -4.35 12.36 12.34
C GLU A 17 -4.19 13.47 11.30
N HIS A 18 -2.93 13.87 11.07
CA HIS A 18 -2.56 14.83 10.04
C HIS A 18 -2.88 14.29 8.64
N GLY A 19 -3.12 15.21 7.71
CA GLY A 19 -3.65 14.96 6.38
C GLY A 19 -3.04 13.84 5.54
N ASP A 20 -1.87 13.30 5.89
CA ASP A 20 -1.13 12.30 5.12
C ASP A 20 -1.15 10.88 5.72
N ALA A 21 -1.80 10.66 6.87
CA ALA A 21 -1.85 9.33 7.47
C ALA A 21 -2.65 8.36 6.60
N LYS A 22 -1.97 7.30 6.15
CA LYS A 22 -2.55 6.22 5.33
C LYS A 22 -3.47 5.30 6.14
N VAL A 23 -3.35 5.32 7.46
CA VAL A 23 -4.09 4.46 8.39
C VAL A 23 -4.91 5.36 9.31
N LYS A 24 -6.21 5.09 9.40
CA LYS A 24 -7.13 5.74 10.34
C LYS A 24 -7.35 4.81 11.51
N GLN A 25 -6.42 4.83 12.48
CA GLN A 25 -6.39 3.87 13.59
C GLN A 25 -7.69 3.82 14.37
N ASN A 26 -8.30 4.97 14.64
CA ASN A 26 -9.55 5.02 15.40
C ASN A 26 -10.75 4.53 14.59
N LEU A 27 -10.79 4.79 13.28
CA LEU A 27 -11.83 4.25 12.40
C LEU A 27 -11.69 2.74 12.23
N ASP A 28 -10.47 2.24 12.02
CA ASP A 28 -10.22 0.81 11.89
C ASP A 28 -10.57 0.08 13.19
N MET A 29 -10.20 0.64 14.35
CA MET A 29 -10.60 0.11 15.65
C MET A 29 -12.13 0.14 15.85
N LEU A 30 -12.81 1.22 15.46
CA LEU A 30 -14.28 1.31 15.52
C LEU A 30 -14.93 0.21 14.67
N LEU A 31 -14.43 0.01 13.46
CA LEU A 31 -14.92 -1.04 12.57
C LEU A 31 -14.63 -2.44 13.12
N GLU A 32 -13.52 -2.61 13.81
CA GLU A 32 -13.13 -3.89 14.42
C GLU A 32 -14.02 -4.27 15.61
N VAL A 33 -14.29 -3.31 16.52
CA VAL A 33 -15.09 -3.56 17.72
C VAL A 33 -16.61 -3.49 17.49
N ALA A 34 -17.06 -2.95 16.35
CA ALA A 34 -18.47 -2.85 16.04
C ALA A 34 -19.13 -4.23 15.98
N GLU A 35 -20.17 -4.43 16.78
CA GLU A 35 -20.97 -5.64 16.80
C GLU A 35 -21.98 -5.68 15.66
N ALA A 36 -22.39 -6.90 15.26
CA ALA A 36 -23.41 -7.08 14.23
C ALA A 36 -24.70 -6.33 14.60
N GLY A 37 -25.29 -5.64 13.64
CA GLY A 37 -26.48 -4.81 13.85
C GLY A 37 -26.20 -3.37 14.27
N SER A 38 -24.96 -3.03 14.61
CA SER A 38 -24.57 -1.65 14.95
C SER A 38 -24.71 -0.69 13.77
N THR A 39 -24.90 0.59 14.10
CA THR A 39 -24.97 1.67 13.10
C THR A 39 -23.76 2.58 13.23
N ILE A 40 -23.00 2.73 12.16
CA ILE A 40 -21.90 3.69 12.05
C ILE A 40 -22.43 4.92 11.32
N ILE A 41 -22.23 6.10 11.89
CA ILE A 41 -22.70 7.37 11.34
C ILE A 41 -21.51 8.28 11.06
N CYS A 42 -21.43 8.84 9.85
CA CYS A 42 -20.44 9.85 9.51
C CYS A 42 -21.08 11.04 8.80
N THR A 43 -20.44 12.18 8.85
CA THR A 43 -20.95 13.43 8.24
C THR A 43 -20.68 13.47 6.73
N GLU A 44 -19.55 12.91 6.29
CA GLU A 44 -19.11 12.96 4.89
C GLU A 44 -18.29 11.74 4.54
N VAL A 45 -18.29 11.33 3.25
CA VAL A 45 -17.45 10.24 2.74
C VAL A 45 -15.96 10.52 2.99
N SER A 46 -15.52 11.75 2.89
CA SER A 46 -14.14 12.19 3.12
C SER A 46 -13.64 11.88 4.54
N ARG A 47 -14.56 11.75 5.51
CA ARG A 47 -14.23 11.33 6.89
C ARG A 47 -13.96 9.84 6.99
N LEU A 48 -14.59 9.03 6.15
CA LEU A 48 -14.37 7.58 6.10
C LEU A 48 -13.10 7.25 5.31
N SER A 49 -12.97 7.79 4.11
CA SER A 49 -11.91 7.41 3.18
C SER A 49 -11.40 8.57 2.36
N ARG A 50 -10.19 8.45 1.85
CA ARG A 50 -9.55 9.39 0.92
C ARG A 50 -9.37 8.81 -0.47
N SER A 51 -9.62 7.53 -0.63
CA SER A 51 -9.57 6.84 -1.92
C SER A 51 -10.78 5.95 -2.07
N THR A 52 -11.18 5.71 -3.31
CA THR A 52 -12.26 4.80 -3.64
C THR A 52 -11.94 3.39 -3.16
N GLN A 53 -10.69 2.97 -3.25
CA GLN A 53 -10.25 1.65 -2.77
C GLN A 53 -10.45 1.48 -1.25
N GLN A 54 -10.09 2.49 -0.46
CA GLN A 54 -10.31 2.46 0.99
C GLN A 54 -11.81 2.42 1.33
N LEU A 55 -12.63 3.20 0.60
CA LEU A 55 -14.08 3.16 0.76
C LEU A 55 -14.64 1.76 0.48
N CYS A 56 -14.20 1.11 -0.58
CA CYS A 56 -14.61 -0.27 -0.90
C CYS A 56 -14.29 -1.24 0.25
N GLY A 57 -13.09 -1.17 0.82
CA GLY A 57 -12.73 -1.99 1.98
C GLY A 57 -13.63 -1.77 3.18
N ILE A 58 -13.98 -0.51 3.47
CA ILE A 58 -14.93 -0.17 4.55
C ILE A 58 -16.32 -0.75 4.25
N LEU A 59 -16.82 -0.60 3.02
CA LEU A 59 -18.13 -1.14 2.62
C LEU A 59 -18.18 -2.67 2.69
N GLU A 60 -17.08 -3.34 2.33
CA GLU A 60 -16.97 -4.79 2.51
C GLU A 60 -17.01 -5.19 3.98
N THR A 61 -16.32 -4.47 4.86
CA THR A 61 -16.38 -4.71 6.31
C THR A 61 -17.80 -4.49 6.85
N VAL A 62 -18.47 -3.42 6.44
CA VAL A 62 -19.88 -3.14 6.80
C VAL A 62 -20.78 -4.29 6.38
N LYS A 63 -20.58 -4.84 5.19
CA LYS A 63 -21.34 -5.99 4.68
C LYS A 63 -21.04 -7.26 5.46
N GLN A 64 -19.77 -7.60 5.67
CA GLN A 64 -19.34 -8.84 6.35
C GLN A 64 -19.78 -8.88 7.80
N LYS A 65 -19.76 -7.73 8.48
CA LYS A 65 -20.17 -7.61 9.89
C LYS A 65 -21.64 -7.30 10.09
N HIS A 66 -22.43 -7.27 9.03
CA HIS A 66 -23.87 -6.95 9.11
C HIS A 66 -24.15 -5.62 9.80
N LEU A 67 -23.40 -4.59 9.45
CA LEU A 67 -23.55 -3.25 10.01
C LEU A 67 -24.46 -2.39 9.15
N ARG A 68 -24.84 -1.24 9.69
CA ARG A 68 -25.48 -0.15 8.96
C ARG A 68 -24.53 1.05 8.92
N LEU A 69 -24.26 1.58 7.73
CA LEU A 69 -23.47 2.79 7.53
C LEU A 69 -24.38 3.92 7.06
N VAL A 70 -24.39 5.04 7.79
CA VAL A 70 -25.16 6.23 7.47
C VAL A 70 -24.20 7.38 7.17
N ILE A 71 -24.24 7.92 5.95
CA ILE A 71 -23.56 9.15 5.58
C ILE A 71 -24.60 10.25 5.54
N ILE A 72 -24.53 11.21 6.49
CA ILE A 72 -25.54 12.22 6.69
C ILE A 72 -25.73 13.04 5.41
N GLY A 73 -26.98 13.19 4.96
CA GLY A 73 -27.31 13.95 3.74
C GLY A 73 -26.87 13.31 2.42
N SER A 74 -26.38 12.04 2.44
CA SER A 74 -25.90 11.33 1.25
C SER A 74 -26.59 9.98 1.12
N ILE A 75 -25.98 8.91 1.64
CA ILE A 75 -26.46 7.56 1.45
C ILE A 75 -26.48 6.77 2.78
N THR A 76 -27.41 5.83 2.87
CA THR A 76 -27.44 4.81 3.92
C THR A 76 -27.24 3.44 3.28
N VAL A 77 -26.25 2.70 3.77
CA VAL A 77 -25.96 1.31 3.38
C VAL A 77 -26.35 0.43 4.56
N ASP A 78 -27.44 -0.33 4.43
CA ASP A 78 -27.95 -1.21 5.50
C ASP A 78 -27.72 -2.67 5.15
N CYS A 79 -26.83 -3.32 5.90
CA CYS A 79 -26.49 -4.74 5.72
C CYS A 79 -26.94 -5.61 6.91
N ARG A 80 -27.69 -5.09 7.87
CA ARG A 80 -28.05 -5.76 9.13
C ARG A 80 -28.93 -7.00 8.96
N GLN A 81 -29.78 -7.02 7.95
CA GLN A 81 -30.74 -8.12 7.75
C GLN A 81 -30.26 -9.21 6.78
N GLY A 82 -28.97 -9.22 6.41
CA GLY A 82 -28.42 -10.18 5.45
C GLY A 82 -28.86 -9.95 4.00
N LYS A 83 -29.87 -9.13 3.74
CA LYS A 83 -30.28 -8.66 2.41
C LYS A 83 -29.91 -7.19 2.29
N ILE A 84 -29.07 -6.87 1.31
CA ILE A 84 -28.70 -5.50 1.00
C ILE A 84 -29.77 -4.95 0.06
N ASP A 85 -30.25 -3.75 0.33
CA ASP A 85 -31.18 -3.09 -0.58
C ASP A 85 -30.52 -2.82 -1.95
N PRO A 86 -31.28 -2.79 -3.06
CA PRO A 86 -30.72 -2.64 -4.40
C PRO A 86 -29.88 -1.38 -4.59
N MET A 87 -30.22 -0.29 -3.92
CA MET A 87 -29.48 0.98 -4.02
C MET A 87 -28.12 0.87 -3.33
N SER A 88 -28.07 0.32 -2.11
CA SER A 88 -26.84 0.03 -1.40
C SER A 88 -25.94 -0.93 -2.17
N GLN A 89 -26.53 -1.96 -2.78
CA GLN A 89 -25.77 -2.91 -3.60
C GLN A 89 -25.18 -2.24 -4.84
N ALA A 90 -25.96 -1.43 -5.55
CA ALA A 90 -25.48 -0.66 -6.69
C ALA A 90 -24.33 0.28 -6.28
N PHE A 91 -24.45 0.97 -5.15
CA PHE A 91 -23.41 1.86 -4.64
C PHE A 91 -22.10 1.14 -4.35
N ILE A 92 -22.18 -0.04 -3.69
CA ILE A 92 -21.00 -0.88 -3.42
C ILE A 92 -20.32 -1.32 -4.73
N GLN A 93 -21.10 -1.79 -5.71
CA GLN A 93 -20.59 -2.23 -7.00
C GLN A 93 -19.94 -1.08 -7.79
N MET A 94 -20.60 0.07 -7.86
CA MET A 94 -20.05 1.26 -8.52
C MET A 94 -18.74 1.72 -7.86
N SER A 95 -18.68 1.71 -6.54
CA SER A 95 -17.47 2.08 -5.80
C SER A 95 -16.30 1.15 -6.18
N GLY A 96 -16.56 -0.15 -6.35
CA GLY A 96 -15.56 -1.13 -6.83
C GLY A 96 -15.06 -0.80 -8.23
N VAL A 97 -15.95 -0.51 -9.17
CA VAL A 97 -15.59 -0.13 -10.55
C VAL A 97 -14.74 1.15 -10.57
N PHE A 98 -15.12 2.16 -9.78
CA PHE A 98 -14.32 3.39 -9.68
C PHE A 98 -12.94 3.15 -9.08
N ALA A 99 -12.82 2.27 -8.09
CA ALA A 99 -11.52 1.91 -7.51
C ALA A 99 -10.59 1.25 -8.55
N GLU A 100 -11.10 0.34 -9.36
CA GLU A 100 -10.35 -0.30 -10.45
C GLU A 100 -9.93 0.70 -11.52
N LEU A 101 -10.83 1.61 -11.90
CA LEU A 101 -10.54 2.68 -12.85
C LEU A 101 -9.42 3.60 -12.34
N GLU A 102 -9.49 4.03 -11.08
CA GLU A 102 -8.45 4.85 -10.44
C GLU A 102 -7.07 4.15 -10.47
N LEU A 103 -7.02 2.86 -10.12
CA LEU A 103 -5.79 2.07 -10.20
C LEU A 103 -5.24 1.97 -11.63
N SER A 104 -6.11 1.79 -12.61
CA SER A 104 -5.73 1.75 -14.03
C SER A 104 -5.10 3.07 -14.46
N MET A 105 -5.75 4.19 -14.14
CA MET A 105 -5.23 5.53 -14.46
C MET A 105 -3.88 5.82 -13.78
N ILE A 106 -3.69 5.37 -12.53
CA ILE A 106 -2.41 5.50 -11.83
C ILE A 106 -1.32 4.70 -12.55
N ARG A 107 -1.60 3.45 -12.94
CA ARG A 107 -0.65 2.59 -13.66
C ARG A 107 -0.23 3.20 -14.99
N GLU A 108 -1.18 3.74 -15.76
CA GLU A 108 -0.90 4.42 -17.03
C GLU A 108 -0.03 5.66 -16.82
N ARG A 109 -0.34 6.47 -15.81
CA ARG A 109 0.46 7.66 -15.47
C ARG A 109 1.90 7.28 -15.09
N VAL A 110 2.08 6.24 -14.27
CA VAL A 110 3.41 5.74 -13.89
C VAL A 110 4.15 5.22 -15.12
N LYS A 111 3.50 4.44 -16.00
CA LYS A 111 4.09 3.92 -17.23
C LYS A 111 4.56 5.05 -18.14
N SER A 112 3.70 6.01 -18.40
CA SER A 112 4.05 7.21 -19.20
C SER A 112 5.18 8.02 -18.56
N GLY A 113 5.19 8.18 -17.23
CA GLY A 113 6.27 8.83 -16.50
C GLY A 113 7.62 8.12 -16.66
N ILE A 114 7.64 6.79 -16.62
CA ILE A 114 8.83 5.97 -16.85
C ILE A 114 9.34 6.11 -18.29
N GLU A 115 8.44 6.05 -19.27
CA GLU A 115 8.76 6.21 -20.69
C GLU A 115 9.38 7.59 -20.96
N ASN A 116 8.78 8.65 -20.41
CA ASN A 116 9.30 10.02 -20.51
C ASN A 116 10.69 10.16 -19.83
N ALA A 117 10.91 9.52 -18.69
CA ALA A 117 12.20 9.53 -18.01
C ALA A 117 13.28 8.85 -18.88
N LYS A 118 12.95 7.68 -19.48
CA LYS A 118 13.83 6.98 -20.42
C LYS A 118 14.14 7.81 -21.67
N ALA A 119 13.14 8.46 -22.26
CA ALA A 119 13.30 9.33 -23.42
C ALA A 119 14.23 10.52 -23.12
N LYS A 120 14.25 11.00 -21.87
CA LYS A 120 15.17 12.04 -21.37
C LYS A 120 16.53 11.50 -20.95
N GLY A 121 16.86 10.25 -21.26
CA GLY A 121 18.14 9.62 -20.91
C GLY A 121 18.33 9.31 -19.42
N LYS A 122 17.30 9.41 -18.60
CA LYS A 122 17.39 9.07 -17.15
C LYS A 122 17.41 7.57 -16.97
N THR A 123 18.31 7.08 -16.13
CA THR A 123 18.34 5.67 -15.73
C THR A 123 17.14 5.39 -14.82
N VAL A 124 16.29 4.45 -15.23
CA VAL A 124 15.12 4.02 -14.46
C VAL A 124 15.39 2.63 -13.90
N GLY A 125 15.19 2.47 -12.62
CA GLY A 125 15.42 1.23 -11.88
C GLY A 125 16.64 1.29 -10.97
N ARG A 126 17.06 0.12 -10.47
CA ARG A 126 18.26 0.03 -9.63
C ARG A 126 19.52 0.37 -10.45
N PRO A 127 20.39 1.26 -9.97
CA PRO A 127 21.66 1.55 -10.62
C PRO A 127 22.46 0.27 -10.92
N LYS A 128 23.09 0.20 -12.09
CA LYS A 128 23.97 -0.91 -12.42
C LYS A 128 25.24 -0.78 -11.56
N THR A 129 25.64 -1.87 -10.95
CA THR A 129 26.91 -1.95 -10.24
C THR A 129 28.05 -1.79 -11.24
N THR A 130 28.95 -0.87 -10.99
CA THR A 130 30.17 -0.61 -11.78
C THR A 130 31.40 -1.21 -11.07
N THR A 131 32.55 -1.20 -11.73
CA THR A 131 33.83 -1.62 -11.11
C THR A 131 34.23 -0.73 -9.94
N GLU A 132 33.77 0.51 -9.90
CA GLU A 132 34.00 1.47 -8.82
C GLU A 132 33.24 1.11 -7.54
N ASP A 133 32.10 0.38 -7.67
CA ASP A 133 31.29 -0.08 -6.54
C ASP A 133 31.86 -1.32 -5.86
N ILE A 134 32.93 -1.91 -6.41
CA ILE A 134 33.55 -3.11 -5.86
C ILE A 134 34.39 -2.72 -4.63
N PRO A 135 34.11 -3.31 -3.45
CA PRO A 135 34.82 -2.96 -2.23
C PRO A 135 36.35 -3.19 -2.34
N ALA A 136 37.12 -2.31 -1.73
CA ALA A 136 38.58 -2.43 -1.68
C ALA A 136 39.05 -3.78 -1.09
N ALA A 137 38.28 -4.34 -0.16
CA ALA A 137 38.53 -5.68 0.39
C ALA A 137 38.55 -6.76 -0.69
N PHE A 138 37.71 -6.66 -1.73
CA PHE A 138 37.72 -7.60 -2.83
C PHE A 138 39.03 -7.49 -3.62
N TYR A 139 39.45 -6.29 -4.01
CA TYR A 139 40.71 -6.08 -4.75
C TYR A 139 41.95 -6.51 -3.96
N LYS A 140 41.91 -6.35 -2.62
CA LYS A 140 43.01 -6.81 -1.74
C LYS A 140 43.23 -8.31 -1.79
N HIS A 141 42.17 -9.10 -1.88
CA HIS A 141 42.22 -10.56 -1.83
C HIS A 141 42.10 -11.22 -3.22
N TYR A 142 41.75 -10.46 -4.25
CA TYR A 142 41.62 -10.95 -5.62
C TYR A 142 42.91 -11.61 -6.18
N PRO A 143 44.13 -11.05 -5.96
CA PRO A 143 45.36 -11.71 -6.41
C PRO A 143 45.58 -13.11 -5.82
N ALA A 144 45.23 -13.33 -4.55
CA ALA A 144 45.33 -14.66 -3.91
C ALA A 144 44.31 -15.65 -4.51
N TYR A 145 43.17 -15.20 -4.95
CA TYR A 145 42.20 -16.01 -5.69
C TYR A 145 42.76 -16.42 -7.08
N VAL A 146 43.33 -15.44 -7.83
CA VAL A 146 43.92 -15.69 -9.15
C VAL A 146 45.13 -16.67 -9.04
N ALA A 147 45.90 -16.53 -7.99
CA ALA A 147 47.04 -17.47 -7.69
C ALA A 147 46.61 -18.87 -7.21
N GLY A 148 45.27 -19.13 -7.11
CA GLY A 148 44.72 -20.42 -6.65
C GLY A 148 44.85 -20.69 -5.14
N GLN A 149 45.23 -19.68 -4.36
CA GLN A 149 45.38 -19.80 -2.89
C GLN A 149 44.05 -19.68 -2.15
N LEU A 150 43.03 -19.08 -2.78
CA LEU A 150 41.68 -18.96 -2.24
C LEU A 150 40.67 -19.48 -3.26
N ASN A 151 39.69 -20.24 -2.78
CA ASN A 151 38.53 -20.55 -3.58
C ASN A 151 37.42 -19.44 -3.43
N VAL A 152 36.38 -19.48 -4.28
CA VAL A 152 35.30 -18.48 -4.26
C VAL A 152 34.60 -18.37 -2.90
N SER A 153 34.50 -19.48 -2.16
CA SER A 153 33.84 -19.48 -0.83
C SER A 153 34.70 -18.78 0.22
N GLU A 154 36.00 -18.99 0.14
CA GLU A 154 36.98 -18.36 1.02
C GLU A 154 37.09 -16.87 0.71
N LEU A 155 37.17 -16.50 -0.58
CA LEU A 155 37.18 -15.11 -1.02
C LEU A 155 35.92 -14.40 -0.52
N ALA A 156 34.75 -15.02 -0.63
CA ALA A 156 33.49 -14.45 -0.12
C ALA A 156 33.56 -14.20 1.39
N ARG A 157 34.09 -15.16 2.15
CA ARG A 157 34.24 -15.06 3.62
C ARG A 157 35.19 -13.95 4.03
N VAL A 158 36.37 -13.87 3.39
CA VAL A 158 37.41 -12.88 3.74
C VAL A 158 36.97 -11.45 3.40
N CYS A 159 36.17 -11.32 2.32
CA CYS A 159 35.62 -10.02 1.90
C CYS A 159 34.31 -9.65 2.59
N GLY A 160 33.71 -10.54 3.39
CA GLY A 160 32.40 -10.29 3.99
C GLY A 160 31.25 -10.22 2.97
N LEU A 161 31.39 -10.91 1.82
CA LEU A 161 30.46 -10.85 0.70
C LEU A 161 29.70 -12.17 0.53
N SER A 162 28.54 -12.12 -0.13
CA SER A 162 27.86 -13.34 -0.58
C SER A 162 28.54 -13.95 -1.81
N ARG A 163 28.52 -15.28 -1.96
CA ARG A 163 29.06 -15.97 -3.14
C ARG A 163 28.50 -15.40 -4.47
N PRO A 164 27.18 -15.18 -4.62
CA PRO A 164 26.65 -14.56 -5.84
C PRO A 164 27.25 -13.20 -6.16
N THR A 165 27.53 -12.41 -5.11
CA THR A 165 28.20 -11.10 -5.27
C THR A 165 29.64 -11.26 -5.74
N VAL A 166 30.38 -12.22 -5.19
CA VAL A 166 31.74 -12.54 -5.63
C VAL A 166 31.75 -12.96 -7.10
N TYR A 167 30.88 -13.90 -7.51
CA TYR A 167 30.78 -14.28 -8.93
C TYR A 167 30.46 -13.11 -9.85
N LYS A 168 29.58 -12.19 -9.40
CA LYS A 168 29.28 -10.97 -10.15
C LYS A 168 30.52 -10.11 -10.32
N TYR A 169 31.31 -9.90 -9.26
CA TYR A 169 32.52 -9.08 -9.31
C TYR A 169 33.63 -9.73 -10.15
N LEU A 170 33.80 -11.05 -10.04
CA LEU A 170 34.73 -11.80 -10.89
C LEU A 170 34.44 -11.63 -12.38
N LYS A 171 33.16 -11.61 -12.79
CA LYS A 171 32.76 -11.33 -14.18
C LYS A 171 32.99 -9.90 -14.63
N MET A 172 33.17 -8.96 -13.71
CA MET A 172 33.39 -7.54 -14.02
C MET A 172 34.86 -7.20 -14.09
N VAL A 173 35.74 -7.96 -13.42
CA VAL A 173 37.17 -7.71 -13.28
C VAL A 173 38.01 -8.65 -14.15
N GLY A 174 37.53 -9.85 -14.46
CA GLY A 174 38.17 -10.86 -15.33
C GLY A 174 37.55 -10.87 -16.69
#